data_9d89cab6a669d85df739e67fbb29dac5
#
_entry.id   9d89cab6a669d85df739e67fbb29dac5
#
_cell.length_a   1.000
_cell.length_b   1.000
_cell.length_c   1.000
_cell.angle_alpha   90.00
_cell.angle_beta   90.00
_cell.angle_gamma   90.00
#
_symmetry.space_group_name_H-M   'P 1'
#
loop_
_entity.id
_entity.type
_entity.pdbx_description
1 polymer ?
#
loop_
_entity_poly.entity_id
_entity_poly.type
_entity_poly.pdbx_seq_one_letter_code
_entity_poly.pdbx_strand_id
1 'polypeptide(L)'
;VGQVIYEFLQGAELIAHNASFDMNFLHAEFSRIGLPNLEQTVTVTDSLAIAKRLYAGQRNTLDALVKRLNVGKQDRTFHGALLDAEILADVYLAMTGGQVALAIDDDIGNGTDGGAEHLQFSTTVKRFFANSEIEQAHQAWLSAFRDKNPTLADNWAKM
;
A
#
# COMPACT_ATOMS: atom_id res chain seq x y z
N VAL A 1 27.98 -12.80 5.17
CA VAL A 1 26.54 -12.48 5.29
C VAL A 1 26.36 -11.02 5.73
N GLY A 2 26.99 -10.55 6.84
CA GLY A 2 26.79 -9.19 7.36
C GLY A 2 27.14 -8.09 6.36
N GLN A 3 28.26 -8.21 5.63
CA GLN A 3 28.66 -7.27 4.58
C GLN A 3 27.59 -7.15 3.49
N VAL A 4 27.05 -8.27 3.00
CA VAL A 4 26.03 -8.30 1.95
C VAL A 4 24.73 -7.63 2.41
N ILE A 5 24.34 -7.86 3.66
CA ILE A 5 23.15 -7.22 4.25
C ILE A 5 23.38 -5.70 4.36
N TYR A 6 24.56 -5.29 4.83
CA TYR A 6 24.90 -3.88 4.96
C TYR A 6 24.86 -3.16 3.61
N GLU A 7 25.42 -3.75 2.56
CA GLU A 7 25.40 -3.20 1.19
C GLU A 7 23.99 -3.14 0.62
N PHE A 8 23.17 -4.17 0.87
CA PHE A 8 21.77 -4.20 0.44
C PHE A 8 20.93 -3.07 1.07
N LEU A 9 21.22 -2.71 2.32
CA LEU A 9 20.47 -1.69 3.06
C LEU A 9 20.90 -0.26 2.72
N GLN A 10 22.04 -0.05 2.04
CA GLN A 10 22.54 1.30 1.73
C GLN A 10 21.54 2.12 0.91
N GLY A 11 21.18 3.30 1.42
CA GLY A 11 20.26 4.21 0.75
C GLY A 11 18.78 3.78 0.77
N ALA A 12 18.47 2.68 1.45
CA ALA A 12 17.10 2.18 1.57
C ALA A 12 16.33 2.85 2.72
N GLU A 13 15.01 2.75 2.68
CA GLU A 13 14.15 2.96 3.84
C GLU A 13 13.90 1.61 4.52
N LEU A 14 14.27 1.52 5.80
CA LEU A 14 14.06 0.34 6.61
C LEU A 14 12.82 0.53 7.48
N ILE A 15 11.82 -0.32 7.28
CA ILE A 15 10.57 -0.29 8.04
C ILE A 15 10.59 -1.44 9.04
N ALA A 16 10.44 -1.13 10.33
CA ALA A 16 10.38 -2.14 11.38
C ALA A 16 9.28 -1.81 12.41
N HIS A 17 8.84 -2.82 13.16
CA HIS A 17 7.86 -2.64 14.23
C HIS A 17 8.55 -2.60 15.59
N ASN A 18 8.73 -1.41 16.16
CA ASN A 18 9.65 -1.10 17.27
C ASN A 18 11.11 -1.03 16.76
N ALA A 19 11.33 -0.19 15.75
CA ALA A 19 12.57 -0.11 14.99
C ALA A 19 13.83 0.09 15.83
N SER A 20 13.74 0.72 17.00
CA SER A 20 14.88 0.90 17.91
C SER A 20 15.50 -0.42 18.34
N PHE A 21 14.70 -1.48 18.50
CA PHE A 21 15.20 -2.81 18.85
C PHE A 21 16.04 -3.40 17.73
N ASP A 22 15.51 -3.40 16.51
CA ASP A 22 16.18 -3.95 15.33
C ASP A 22 17.44 -3.17 14.97
N MET A 23 17.37 -1.83 15.04
CA MET A 23 18.52 -0.96 14.75
C MET A 23 19.66 -1.16 15.74
N ASN A 24 19.37 -1.30 17.03
CA ASN A 24 20.39 -1.60 18.03
C ASN A 24 21.08 -2.94 17.77
N PHE A 25 20.31 -3.94 17.34
CA PHE A 25 20.85 -5.26 16.98
C PHE A 25 21.75 -5.20 15.75
N LEU A 26 21.26 -4.55 14.69
CA LEU A 26 22.04 -4.36 13.45
C LEU A 26 23.33 -3.58 13.72
N HIS A 27 23.25 -2.51 14.52
CA HIS A 27 24.42 -1.73 14.90
C HIS A 27 25.47 -2.57 15.65
N ALA A 28 25.04 -3.38 16.61
CA ALA A 28 25.94 -4.26 17.36
C ALA A 28 26.62 -5.29 16.44
N GLU A 29 25.87 -5.91 15.52
CA GLU A 29 26.42 -6.92 14.60
C GLU A 29 27.34 -6.30 13.56
N PHE A 30 27.00 -5.15 12.98
CA PHE A 30 27.87 -4.46 12.01
C PHE A 30 29.13 -3.92 12.64
N SER A 31 29.06 -3.40 13.88
CA SER A 31 30.24 -2.98 14.64
C SER A 31 31.25 -4.12 14.89
N ARG A 32 30.76 -5.35 15.13
CA ARG A 32 31.63 -6.54 15.32
C ARG A 32 32.47 -6.89 14.10
N ILE A 33 31.97 -6.54 12.91
CA ILE A 33 32.69 -6.79 11.64
C ILE A 33 33.31 -5.51 11.07
N GLY A 34 33.39 -4.43 11.86
CA GLY A 34 34.07 -3.19 11.51
C GLY A 34 33.33 -2.31 10.49
N LEU A 35 32.03 -2.51 10.31
CA LEU A 35 31.23 -1.67 9.43
C LEU A 35 30.74 -0.40 10.16
N PRO A 36 30.55 0.72 9.42
CA PRO A 36 30.02 1.97 9.97
C PRO A 36 28.58 1.84 10.49
N ASN A 37 28.15 2.84 11.26
CA ASN A 37 26.76 2.89 11.71
C ASN A 37 25.80 3.04 10.52
N LEU A 38 24.83 2.12 10.44
CA LEU A 38 23.85 2.04 9.37
C LEU A 38 22.91 3.27 9.34
N GLU A 39 22.63 3.89 10.49
CA GLU A 39 21.74 5.06 10.61
C GLU A 39 22.19 6.27 9.79
N GLN A 40 23.47 6.31 9.39
CA GLN A 40 24.01 7.38 8.54
C GLN A 40 23.62 7.22 7.05
N THR A 41 23.18 6.04 6.67
CA THR A 41 22.97 5.66 5.26
C THR A 41 21.59 5.13 4.94
N VAL A 42 20.76 4.89 5.95
CA VAL A 42 19.37 4.42 5.79
C VAL A 42 18.38 5.39 6.44
N THR A 43 17.19 5.47 5.88
CA THR A 43 16.04 6.08 6.55
C THR A 43 15.33 5.02 7.37
N VAL A 44 15.02 5.30 8.63
CA VAL A 44 14.35 4.33 9.52
C VAL A 44 12.92 4.79 9.81
N THR A 45 11.96 3.93 9.50
CA THR A 45 10.53 4.16 9.79
C THR A 45 10.03 3.16 10.82
N ASP A 46 9.58 3.66 11.97
CA ASP A 46 8.99 2.85 13.04
C ASP A 46 7.47 2.75 12.89
N SER A 47 7.00 1.59 12.42
CA SER A 47 5.57 1.32 12.24
C SER A 47 4.81 1.28 13.58
N LEU A 48 5.45 0.95 14.71
CA LEU A 48 4.83 1.04 16.04
C LEU A 48 4.57 2.50 16.43
N ALA A 49 5.47 3.42 16.11
CA ALA A 49 5.27 4.84 16.36
C ALA A 49 4.10 5.40 15.53
N ILE A 50 3.95 4.95 14.28
CA ILE A 50 2.80 5.28 13.44
C ILE A 50 1.51 4.74 14.07
N ALA A 51 1.50 3.46 14.43
CA ALA A 51 0.34 2.82 15.05
C ALA A 51 -0.09 3.50 16.36
N LYS A 52 0.85 3.90 17.20
CA LYS A 52 0.56 4.64 18.46
C LYS A 52 -0.09 6.01 18.20
N ARG A 53 0.24 6.67 17.08
CA ARG A 53 -0.42 7.94 16.69
C ARG A 53 -1.83 7.70 16.16
N LEU A 54 -2.03 6.68 15.33
CA LEU A 54 -3.33 6.36 14.73
C LEU A 54 -4.30 5.75 15.76
N TYR A 55 -3.80 4.91 16.65
CA TYR A 55 -4.59 4.13 17.59
C TYR A 55 -4.15 4.37 19.03
N ALA A 56 -4.17 5.65 19.45
CA ALA A 56 -3.75 6.04 20.80
C ALA A 56 -4.55 5.29 21.88
N GLY A 57 -3.86 4.89 22.96
CA GLY A 57 -4.47 4.17 24.08
C GLY A 57 -4.85 2.71 23.79
N GLN A 58 -4.58 2.18 22.60
CA GLN A 58 -4.88 0.81 22.24
C GLN A 58 -3.61 -0.05 22.18
N ARG A 59 -3.81 -1.37 22.20
CA ARG A 59 -2.71 -2.32 22.01
C ARG A 59 -2.26 -2.29 20.53
N ASN A 60 -0.99 -1.97 20.29
CA ASN A 60 -0.41 -1.77 18.96
C ASN A 60 0.72 -2.78 18.65
N THR A 61 0.63 -4.02 19.18
CA THR A 61 1.49 -5.12 18.72
C THR A 61 1.12 -5.50 17.27
N LEU A 62 2.05 -6.09 16.52
CA LEU A 62 1.81 -6.50 15.14
C LEU A 62 0.56 -7.38 15.02
N ASP A 63 0.38 -8.36 15.91
CA ASP A 63 -0.82 -9.21 15.97
C ASP A 63 -2.12 -8.45 16.22
N ALA A 64 -2.07 -7.42 17.07
CA ALA A 64 -3.24 -6.60 17.35
C ALA A 64 -3.62 -5.75 16.13
N LEU A 65 -2.63 -5.25 15.41
CA LEU A 65 -2.82 -4.47 14.18
C LEU A 65 -3.37 -5.35 13.04
N VAL A 66 -2.83 -6.55 12.86
CA VAL A 66 -3.33 -7.53 11.89
C VAL A 66 -4.83 -7.79 12.09
N LYS A 67 -5.26 -8.05 13.33
CA LYS A 67 -6.67 -8.28 13.64
C LYS A 67 -7.53 -7.05 13.42
N ARG A 68 -7.04 -5.87 13.79
CA ARG A 68 -7.76 -4.60 13.66
C ARG A 68 -7.95 -4.19 12.20
N LEU A 69 -6.90 -4.33 11.39
CA LEU A 69 -6.88 -3.93 9.99
C LEU A 69 -7.40 -5.02 9.05
N ASN A 70 -7.70 -6.20 9.59
CA ASN A 70 -8.15 -7.38 8.83
C ASN A 70 -7.19 -7.72 7.66
N VAL A 71 -5.89 -7.63 7.90
CA VAL A 71 -4.82 -7.97 6.94
C VAL A 71 -4.13 -9.28 7.33
N GLY A 72 -3.23 -9.78 6.49
CA GLY A 72 -2.42 -10.96 6.80
C GLY A 72 -3.25 -12.23 6.89
N LYS A 73 -3.96 -12.59 5.82
CA LYS A 73 -4.76 -13.83 5.72
C LYS A 73 -3.91 -15.10 5.54
N GLN A 74 -2.58 -14.97 5.59
CA GLN A 74 -1.68 -16.11 5.41
C GLN A 74 -1.86 -17.13 6.55
N ASP A 75 -1.69 -18.40 6.20
CA ASP A 75 -1.75 -19.53 7.14
C ASP A 75 -0.61 -19.42 8.16
N ARG A 76 -0.94 -19.11 9.41
CA ARG A 76 0.00 -18.86 10.51
C ARG A 76 0.54 -20.12 11.17
N THR A 77 0.45 -21.26 10.52
CA THR A 77 0.97 -22.54 11.03
C THR A 77 2.49 -22.52 11.17
N PHE A 78 3.17 -21.65 10.45
CA PHE A 78 4.63 -21.51 10.51
C PHE A 78 5.02 -20.06 10.84
N HIS A 79 5.58 -19.86 12.04
CA HIS A 79 6.22 -18.60 12.41
C HIS A 79 7.63 -18.56 11.80
N GLY A 80 7.84 -17.70 10.83
CA GLY A 80 9.13 -17.47 10.20
C GLY A 80 9.37 -15.98 10.01
N ALA A 81 10.63 -15.55 10.09
CA ALA A 81 11.00 -14.14 9.94
C ALA A 81 10.50 -13.51 8.63
N LEU A 82 10.44 -14.29 7.55
CA LEU A 82 9.91 -13.84 6.27
C LEU A 82 8.41 -13.56 6.35
N LEU A 83 7.64 -14.45 6.98
CA LEU A 83 6.21 -14.26 7.16
C LEU A 83 5.90 -13.05 8.04
N ASP A 84 6.67 -12.83 9.10
CA ASP A 84 6.53 -11.65 9.96
C ASP A 84 6.84 -10.35 9.18
N ALA A 85 7.81 -10.38 8.26
CA ALA A 85 8.12 -9.25 7.39
C ALA A 85 7.00 -8.97 6.37
N GLU A 86 6.40 -10.00 5.78
CA GLU A 86 5.24 -9.88 4.88
C GLU A 86 4.02 -9.31 5.61
N ILE A 87 3.74 -9.82 6.80
CA ILE A 87 2.66 -9.30 7.65
C ILE A 87 2.91 -7.83 8.02
N LEU A 88 4.15 -7.46 8.34
CA LEU A 88 4.51 -6.08 8.61
C LEU A 88 4.27 -5.18 7.40
N ALA A 89 4.61 -5.63 6.20
CA ALA A 89 4.35 -4.90 4.96
C ALA A 89 2.84 -4.64 4.76
N ASP A 90 2.01 -5.68 4.91
CA ASP A 90 0.55 -5.55 4.81
C ASP A 90 -0.03 -4.56 5.84
N VAL A 91 0.42 -4.66 7.10
CA VAL A 91 0.01 -3.75 8.18
C VAL A 91 0.45 -2.31 7.89
N TYR A 92 1.69 -2.12 7.44
CA TYR A 92 2.21 -0.79 7.12
C TYR A 92 1.44 -0.14 5.98
N LEU A 93 1.18 -0.87 4.90
CA LEU A 93 0.38 -0.40 3.78
C LEU A 93 -1.04 -0.03 4.21
N ALA A 94 -1.69 -0.86 5.02
CA ALA A 94 -3.02 -0.58 5.54
C ALA A 94 -3.07 0.66 6.46
N MET A 95 -2.02 0.91 7.25
CA MET A 95 -1.94 2.09 8.11
C MET A 95 -1.63 3.39 7.35
N THR A 96 -0.89 3.30 6.24
CA THR A 96 -0.42 4.48 5.48
C THR A 96 -1.26 4.81 4.26
N GLY A 97 -2.37 4.09 4.05
CA GLY A 97 -3.29 4.34 2.94
C GLY A 97 -2.89 3.65 1.64
N GLY A 98 -2.04 2.62 1.70
CA GLY A 98 -1.76 1.76 0.57
C GLY A 98 -3.03 1.04 0.13
N GLN A 99 -3.56 1.41 -1.00
CA GLN A 99 -4.78 0.90 -1.65
C GLN A 99 -5.97 0.76 -0.69
N VAL A 100 -6.63 1.88 -0.42
CA VAL A 100 -8.07 1.83 -0.15
C VAL A 100 -8.67 1.18 -1.39
N ALA A 101 -9.12 -0.09 -1.28
CA ALA A 101 -9.96 -0.66 -2.31
C ALA A 101 -11.04 0.38 -2.58
N LEU A 102 -11.09 0.90 -3.80
CA LEU A 102 -12.29 1.56 -4.29
C LEU A 102 -13.34 0.46 -4.31
N ALA A 103 -14.03 0.27 -3.18
CA ALA A 103 -15.31 -0.37 -3.17
C ALA A 103 -16.23 0.59 -3.93
N ILE A 104 -16.28 0.43 -5.23
CA ILE A 104 -17.41 0.87 -6.02
C ILE A 104 -18.49 -0.12 -5.57
N ASP A 105 -19.28 0.29 -4.58
CA ASP A 105 -20.51 -0.40 -4.24
C ASP A 105 -21.39 -0.34 -5.50
N ASP A 106 -21.46 -1.46 -6.21
CA ASP A 106 -22.45 -1.74 -7.25
C ASP A 106 -23.86 -1.96 -6.61
N ASP A 107 -24.13 -1.34 -5.47
CA ASP A 107 -25.45 -1.36 -4.84
C ASP A 107 -26.28 -0.13 -5.22
N ILE A 108 -26.61 -0.06 -6.53
CA ILE A 108 -27.81 0.62 -6.96
C ILE A 108 -28.95 -0.41 -6.93
N GLY A 109 -29.52 -0.66 -5.77
CA GLY A 109 -30.76 -1.44 -5.72
C GLY A 109 -31.02 -2.16 -4.42
N ASN A 110 -31.54 -1.51 -3.51
CA ASN A 110 -32.70 -1.83 -2.65
C ASN A 110 -32.47 -1.44 -1.18
N GLY A 111 -33.26 -0.52 -0.72
CA GLY A 111 -33.14 0.05 0.61
C GLY A 111 -33.42 -0.94 1.72
N THR A 112 -32.68 -0.74 2.83
CA THR A 112 -33.24 -0.75 4.19
C THR A 112 -32.26 -0.03 5.12
N ASP A 113 -32.76 1.03 5.67
CA ASP A 113 -32.50 1.75 6.91
C ASP A 113 -31.40 1.21 7.85
N GLY A 114 -30.37 2.04 8.07
CA GLY A 114 -29.34 1.81 9.07
C GLY A 114 -28.22 2.84 9.01
N GLY A 115 -28.47 4.10 9.42
CA GLY A 115 -27.58 5.04 10.07
C GLY A 115 -26.10 5.17 9.61
N ALA A 116 -25.84 5.37 8.31
CA ALA A 116 -24.57 5.91 7.86
C ALA A 116 -24.81 7.40 7.52
N GLU A 117 -24.12 8.32 8.21
CA GLU A 117 -24.11 9.72 7.85
C GLU A 117 -23.66 9.86 6.39
N HIS A 118 -24.60 10.15 5.53
CA HIS A 118 -24.39 10.44 4.12
C HIS A 118 -23.62 11.76 4.04
N LEU A 119 -22.30 11.67 3.80
CA LEU A 119 -21.53 12.84 3.41
C LEU A 119 -22.06 13.31 2.05
N GLN A 120 -22.98 14.27 2.07
CA GLN A 120 -23.45 14.94 0.86
C GLN A 120 -22.32 15.81 0.32
N PHE A 121 -21.52 15.28 -0.59
CA PHE A 121 -20.65 16.11 -1.42
C PHE A 121 -21.51 16.92 -2.40
N SER A 122 -21.90 18.10 -1.99
CA SER A 122 -22.49 19.11 -2.88
C SER A 122 -21.40 19.75 -3.75
N THR A 123 -20.69 18.94 -4.52
CA THR A 123 -19.78 19.44 -5.54
C THR A 123 -20.42 19.21 -6.90
N THR A 124 -20.84 20.29 -7.52
CA THR A 124 -21.21 20.26 -8.94
C THR A 124 -19.95 19.84 -9.71
N VAL A 125 -19.89 18.56 -10.09
CA VAL A 125 -18.76 18.05 -10.90
C VAL A 125 -18.79 18.82 -12.22
N LYS A 126 -17.79 19.66 -12.44
CA LYS A 126 -17.61 20.33 -13.73
C LYS A 126 -17.31 19.25 -14.77
N ARG A 127 -18.25 18.99 -15.67
CA ARG A 127 -17.98 18.14 -16.83
C ARG A 127 -17.11 18.94 -17.81
N PHE A 128 -15.90 18.47 -18.03
CA PHE A 128 -15.05 18.97 -19.08
C PHE A 128 -15.35 18.17 -20.37
N PHE A 129 -15.83 18.87 -21.38
CA PHE A 129 -15.98 18.26 -22.70
C PHE A 129 -14.67 18.51 -23.47
N ALA A 130 -14.18 17.47 -24.12
CA ALA A 130 -13.07 17.63 -25.06
C ALA A 130 -13.49 18.60 -26.19
N ASN A 131 -12.58 19.45 -26.61
CA ASN A 131 -12.84 20.26 -27.80
C ASN A 131 -12.83 19.35 -29.05
N SER A 132 -13.39 19.84 -30.16
CA SER A 132 -13.54 19.07 -31.40
C SER A 132 -12.21 18.52 -31.94
N GLU A 133 -11.12 19.22 -31.71
CA GLU A 133 -9.77 18.85 -32.17
C GLU A 133 -9.25 17.64 -31.37
N ILE A 134 -9.42 17.64 -30.06
CA ILE A 134 -9.06 16.51 -29.18
C ILE A 134 -9.93 15.29 -29.49
N GLU A 135 -11.23 15.49 -29.75
CA GLU A 135 -12.16 14.43 -30.13
C GLU A 135 -11.76 13.77 -31.44
N GLN A 136 -11.42 14.56 -32.46
CA GLN A 136 -10.93 14.06 -33.75
C GLN A 136 -9.62 13.30 -33.61
N ALA A 137 -8.67 13.81 -32.83
CA ALA A 137 -7.41 13.15 -32.57
C ALA A 137 -7.62 11.80 -31.87
N HIS A 138 -8.56 11.76 -30.90
CA HIS A 138 -8.93 10.53 -30.20
C HIS A 138 -9.56 9.49 -31.14
N GLN A 139 -10.48 9.90 -32.00
CA GLN A 139 -11.11 9.01 -33.00
C GLN A 139 -10.10 8.46 -34.00
N ALA A 140 -9.16 9.30 -34.47
CA ALA A 140 -8.09 8.85 -35.34
C ALA A 140 -7.18 7.82 -34.66
N TRP A 141 -6.84 8.05 -33.39
CA TRP A 141 -6.07 7.10 -32.61
C TRP A 141 -6.81 5.77 -32.40
N LEU A 142 -8.11 5.81 -32.06
CA LEU A 142 -8.94 4.63 -31.88
C LEU A 142 -9.02 3.79 -33.18
N SER A 143 -9.16 4.46 -34.32
CA SER A 143 -9.18 3.78 -35.63
C SER A 143 -7.85 3.06 -35.90
N ALA A 144 -6.72 3.75 -35.75
CA ALA A 144 -5.40 3.16 -35.91
C ALA A 144 -5.11 2.02 -34.89
N PHE A 145 -5.64 2.11 -33.68
CA PHE A 145 -5.51 1.07 -32.67
C PHE A 145 -6.31 -0.18 -33.06
N ARG A 146 -7.55 -0.03 -33.54
CA ARG A 146 -8.39 -1.13 -34.00
C ARG A 146 -7.77 -1.87 -35.21
N ASP A 147 -7.20 -1.12 -36.14
CA ASP A 147 -6.53 -1.71 -37.30
C ASP A 147 -5.32 -2.57 -36.92
N LYS A 148 -4.60 -2.16 -35.86
CA LYS A 148 -3.45 -2.92 -35.34
C LYS A 148 -3.84 -4.09 -34.43
N ASN A 149 -5.04 -4.09 -33.86
CA ASN A 149 -5.50 -5.08 -32.89
C ASN A 149 -6.91 -5.59 -33.20
N PRO A 150 -7.12 -6.27 -34.32
CA PRO A 150 -8.47 -6.66 -34.76
C PRO A 150 -9.19 -7.59 -33.79
N THR A 151 -8.47 -8.43 -33.05
CA THR A 151 -9.06 -9.34 -32.06
C THR A 151 -9.58 -8.66 -30.78
N LEU A 152 -9.09 -7.47 -30.47
CA LEU A 152 -9.57 -6.68 -29.33
C LEU A 152 -10.81 -5.84 -29.69
N ALA A 153 -10.97 -5.48 -30.98
CA ALA A 153 -12.10 -4.68 -31.43
C ALA A 153 -13.44 -5.38 -31.23
N ASP A 154 -13.49 -6.72 -31.40
CA ASP A 154 -14.72 -7.52 -31.23
C ASP A 154 -15.21 -7.62 -29.78
N ASN A 155 -14.31 -7.45 -28.81
CA ASN A 155 -14.67 -7.49 -27.38
C ASN A 155 -15.24 -6.16 -26.86
N TRP A 156 -14.87 -5.04 -27.48
CA TRP A 156 -15.36 -3.70 -27.09
C TRP A 156 -16.73 -3.36 -27.69
N ALA A 157 -17.11 -4.03 -28.76
CA ALA A 157 -18.44 -3.86 -29.36
C ALA A 157 -19.56 -4.61 -28.61
N LYS A 158 -19.20 -5.40 -27.57
CA LYS A 158 -20.13 -6.19 -26.76
C LYS A 158 -20.36 -5.63 -25.35
N MET A 159 -19.72 -4.50 -25.00
CA MET A 159 -19.96 -3.69 -23.80
C MET A 159 -20.82 -2.47 -24.15
#